data_8498b3b32cb7d6464bd996126514e6be
#
_entry.id   8498b3b32cb7d6464bd996126514e6be
#
_cell.length_a   1.000
_cell.length_b   1.000
_cell.length_c   1.000
_cell.angle_alpha   90.00
_cell.angle_beta   90.00
_cell.angle_gamma   90.00
#
_symmetry.space_group_name_H-M   'P 1'
#
loop_
_entity.id
_entity.type
_entity.pdbx_description
1 polymer ?
#
loop_
_entity_poly.entity_id
_entity_poly.type
_entity_poly.pdbx_seq_one_letter_code
_entity_poly.pdbx_strand_id
1 'polypeptide(L)'
;EKMEEKRFIFISYIELAKYLKDKEETVMKNTIDDMINQCKDFGFTDIILQVRSFSDAIYYSDIFPSSITIVSKEGDKLPFDVLDYFIKMSHKNNIRLHAWINPYRIRSNLSKAEIKDNNPAFKYLNTNKVEKNAKGIFYNPADEEIRKLILSGVDEILDNYDIDGIHYDDYFYPSDTIDLENYNEAKKDNQDLTLQQFRLENTTKLIKETYERVKKKNKNILFGISPEGNITNNYEVNYIDTKKFASEEGYVDYLMPQIYFGFFNSVKPFYQTVKEWNSYITTDKVKLIPALAFYKVGCEDLYAKDGQYEWVESNNIIAREVLTSRPLSNYQGFAIFRYDSILSDNLTDQAFKEKENLKNILKE
;
A
#
# COMPACT_ATOMS: atom_id res chain seq x y z
N GLU A 1 -16.17 23.18 11.55
CA GLU A 1 -15.59 23.01 10.20
C GLU A 1 -15.78 21.55 9.76
N LYS A 2 -16.42 21.34 8.61
CA LYS A 2 -16.59 20.02 8.04
C LYS A 2 -15.21 19.50 7.61
N MET A 3 -14.76 18.37 8.17
CA MET A 3 -13.48 17.79 7.82
C MET A 3 -13.49 17.38 6.35
N GLU A 4 -12.39 17.68 5.62
CA GLU A 4 -12.23 17.26 4.23
C GLU A 4 -12.27 15.73 4.13
N GLU A 5 -13.10 15.21 3.22
CA GLU A 5 -13.06 13.80 2.85
C GLU A 5 -11.85 13.55 1.94
N LYS A 6 -10.89 12.76 2.40
CA LYS A 6 -9.75 12.36 1.57
C LYS A 6 -10.15 11.21 0.65
N ARG A 7 -9.79 11.31 -0.62
CA ARG A 7 -10.17 10.36 -1.67
C ARG A 7 -8.91 9.89 -2.37
N PHE A 8 -8.47 8.69 -1.99
CA PHE A 8 -7.20 8.12 -2.44
C PHE A 8 -7.41 7.21 -3.65
N ILE A 9 -6.46 7.24 -4.57
CA ILE A 9 -6.36 6.29 -5.67
C ILE A 9 -4.98 5.63 -5.65
N PHE A 10 -4.95 4.28 -5.72
CA PHE A 10 -3.72 3.53 -5.84
C PHE A 10 -3.25 3.47 -7.30
N ILE A 11 -1.99 3.83 -7.52
CA ILE A 11 -1.28 3.60 -8.78
C ILE A 11 -0.15 2.62 -8.47
N SER A 12 -0.30 1.39 -8.95
CA SER A 12 0.62 0.30 -8.65
C SER A 12 1.71 0.13 -9.71
N TYR A 13 2.66 -0.77 -9.42
CA TYR A 13 3.68 -1.18 -10.38
C TYR A 13 3.08 -1.73 -11.69
N ILE A 14 1.86 -2.26 -11.63
CA ILE A 14 1.16 -2.80 -12.81
C ILE A 14 0.81 -1.66 -13.77
N GLU A 15 0.25 -0.56 -13.26
CA GLU A 15 -0.03 0.64 -14.06
C GLU A 15 1.27 1.26 -14.58
N LEU A 16 2.29 1.39 -13.72
CA LEU A 16 3.57 1.95 -14.12
C LEU A 16 4.18 1.17 -15.29
N ALA A 17 4.22 -0.15 -15.19
CA ALA A 17 4.75 -0.99 -16.27
C ALA A 17 3.90 -0.89 -17.55
N LYS A 18 2.58 -0.92 -17.42
CA LYS A 18 1.66 -0.86 -18.56
C LYS A 18 1.77 0.43 -19.34
N TYR A 19 1.87 1.57 -18.63
CA TYR A 19 1.76 2.88 -19.23
C TYR A 19 3.11 3.56 -19.51
N LEU A 20 4.17 3.20 -18.75
CA LEU A 20 5.42 3.95 -18.78
C LEU A 20 6.62 3.15 -19.23
N LYS A 21 6.63 1.81 -19.05
CA LYS A 21 7.83 1.01 -19.27
C LYS A 21 8.38 1.17 -20.68
N ASP A 22 9.70 1.42 -20.74
CA ASP A 22 10.46 1.52 -21.99
C ASP A 22 9.98 2.61 -22.98
N LYS A 23 9.23 3.58 -22.48
CA LYS A 23 8.81 4.74 -23.28
C LYS A 23 9.87 5.83 -23.22
N GLU A 24 9.82 6.74 -24.20
CA GLU A 24 10.65 7.94 -24.20
C GLU A 24 10.14 8.95 -23.17
N GLU A 25 11.03 9.81 -22.68
CA GLU A 25 10.74 10.80 -21.64
C GLU A 25 9.49 11.63 -21.93
N THR A 26 9.38 12.19 -23.15
CA THR A 26 8.22 13.02 -23.53
C THR A 26 6.90 12.23 -23.47
N VAL A 27 6.91 11.00 -23.97
CA VAL A 27 5.73 10.11 -23.92
C VAL A 27 5.35 9.77 -22.48
N MET A 28 6.34 9.44 -21.65
CA MET A 28 6.12 9.14 -20.24
C MET A 28 5.51 10.34 -19.50
N LYS A 29 6.07 11.53 -19.69
CA LYS A 29 5.59 12.75 -19.04
C LYS A 29 4.16 13.09 -19.46
N ASN A 30 3.85 13.00 -20.75
CA ASN A 30 2.49 13.21 -21.24
C ASN A 30 1.51 12.19 -20.65
N THR A 31 1.92 10.94 -20.53
CA THR A 31 1.10 9.87 -19.91
C THR A 31 0.84 10.14 -18.43
N ILE A 32 1.88 10.57 -17.70
CA ILE A 32 1.73 10.93 -16.28
C ILE A 32 0.79 12.12 -16.13
N ASP A 33 0.92 13.15 -16.98
CA ASP A 33 0.02 14.30 -16.98
C ASP A 33 -1.44 13.86 -17.18
N ASP A 34 -1.69 12.97 -18.14
CA ASP A 34 -3.03 12.44 -18.41
C ASP A 34 -3.57 11.63 -17.21
N MET A 35 -2.74 10.81 -16.58
CA MET A 35 -3.13 10.04 -15.41
C MET A 35 -3.54 10.96 -14.26
N ILE A 36 -2.77 12.00 -13.99
CA ILE A 36 -3.05 12.96 -12.92
C ILE A 36 -4.30 13.78 -13.24
N ASN A 37 -4.48 14.18 -14.50
CA ASN A 37 -5.68 14.88 -14.93
C ASN A 37 -6.94 14.01 -14.77
N GLN A 38 -6.87 12.72 -15.09
CA GLN A 38 -7.97 11.77 -14.84
C GLN A 38 -8.32 11.68 -13.35
N CYS A 39 -7.30 11.61 -12.49
CA CYS A 39 -7.50 11.60 -11.04
C CYS A 39 -8.19 12.89 -10.58
N LYS A 40 -7.72 14.04 -11.04
CA LYS A 40 -8.28 15.37 -10.70
C LYS A 40 -9.73 15.49 -11.14
N ASP A 41 -10.01 15.16 -12.39
CA ASP A 41 -11.35 15.31 -12.99
C ASP A 41 -12.38 14.41 -12.31
N PHE A 42 -11.97 13.25 -11.86
CA PHE A 42 -12.87 12.38 -11.09
C PHE A 42 -13.17 12.91 -9.69
N GLY A 43 -12.20 13.58 -9.05
CA GLY A 43 -12.35 14.12 -7.70
C GLY A 43 -11.44 13.48 -6.66
N PHE A 44 -10.43 12.73 -7.07
CA PHE A 44 -9.41 12.22 -6.15
C PHE A 44 -8.56 13.36 -5.58
N THR A 45 -8.26 13.28 -4.31
CA THR A 45 -7.47 14.29 -3.58
C THR A 45 -6.05 13.83 -3.29
N ASP A 46 -5.83 12.51 -3.33
CA ASP A 46 -4.58 11.89 -2.90
C ASP A 46 -4.24 10.72 -3.84
N ILE A 47 -3.00 10.63 -4.25
CA ILE A 47 -2.46 9.49 -5.01
C ILE A 47 -1.53 8.69 -4.12
N ILE A 48 -1.71 7.37 -4.08
CA ILE A 48 -0.77 6.42 -3.47
C ILE A 48 0.00 5.76 -4.61
N LEU A 49 1.24 6.19 -4.81
CA LEU A 49 2.09 5.75 -5.92
C LEU A 49 3.13 4.75 -5.45
N GLN A 50 3.17 3.58 -6.08
CA GLN A 50 4.12 2.53 -5.72
C GLN A 50 5.52 2.85 -6.25
N VAL A 51 6.36 3.39 -5.38
CA VAL A 51 7.69 3.90 -5.73
C VAL A 51 8.81 2.88 -5.53
N ARG A 52 8.60 1.91 -4.64
CA ARG A 52 9.50 0.76 -4.41
C ARG A 52 8.69 -0.51 -4.25
N SER A 53 8.62 -1.30 -5.32
CA SER A 53 7.83 -2.53 -5.37
C SER A 53 8.66 -3.77 -5.07
N PHE A 54 9.94 -3.78 -5.48
CA PHE A 54 10.79 -4.97 -5.50
C PHE A 54 12.24 -4.66 -5.13
N SER A 55 12.46 -3.96 -4.02
CA SER A 55 13.81 -3.50 -3.63
C SER A 55 14.47 -2.69 -4.75
N ASP A 56 13.70 -1.82 -5.34
CA ASP A 56 14.04 -1.00 -6.51
C ASP A 56 13.51 0.42 -6.32
N ALA A 57 13.67 1.28 -7.31
CA ALA A 57 13.19 2.65 -7.24
C ALA A 57 12.76 3.19 -8.60
N ILE A 58 11.66 3.95 -8.63
CA ILE A 58 11.27 4.75 -9.81
C ILE A 58 11.80 6.19 -9.73
N TYR A 59 12.74 6.43 -8.83
CA TYR A 59 13.35 7.73 -8.51
C TYR A 59 14.88 7.58 -8.45
N TYR A 60 15.59 8.71 -8.39
CA TYR A 60 17.04 8.71 -8.27
C TYR A 60 17.43 8.30 -6.83
N SER A 61 17.83 7.05 -6.69
CA SER A 61 18.23 6.46 -5.42
C SER A 61 19.72 6.12 -5.42
N ASP A 62 20.40 6.42 -4.32
CA ASP A 62 21.77 5.96 -4.06
C ASP A 62 21.79 4.58 -3.42
N ILE A 63 20.64 4.03 -3.03
CA ILE A 63 20.50 2.75 -2.31
C ILE A 63 19.97 1.66 -3.24
N PHE A 64 18.92 1.93 -3.99
CA PHE A 64 18.19 0.96 -4.80
C PHE A 64 18.41 1.19 -6.29
N PRO A 65 18.49 0.12 -7.09
CA PRO A 65 18.57 0.24 -8.54
C PRO A 65 17.22 0.71 -9.13
N SER A 66 17.28 1.28 -10.33
CA SER A 66 16.07 1.65 -11.07
C SER A 66 15.19 0.43 -11.35
N SER A 67 13.88 0.66 -11.27
CA SER A 67 12.88 -0.42 -11.38
C SER A 67 12.63 -0.86 -12.83
N ILE A 68 12.45 -2.16 -13.01
CA ILE A 68 11.98 -2.74 -14.29
C ILE A 68 10.55 -2.36 -14.63
N THR A 69 9.83 -1.69 -13.75
CA THR A 69 8.52 -1.11 -14.08
C THR A 69 8.67 0.10 -15.01
N ILE A 70 9.85 0.69 -15.06
CA ILE A 70 10.15 1.86 -15.90
C ILE A 70 11.17 1.52 -16.98
N VAL A 71 12.23 0.76 -16.65
CA VAL A 71 13.35 0.45 -17.55
C VAL A 71 13.37 -1.05 -17.91
N SER A 72 14.07 -1.39 -18.99
CA SER A 72 14.15 -2.78 -19.47
C SER A 72 14.90 -3.71 -18.52
N LYS A 73 16.02 -3.22 -17.96
CA LYS A 73 16.85 -3.97 -17.01
C LYS A 73 17.00 -3.17 -15.72
N GLU A 74 16.86 -3.87 -14.59
CA GLU A 74 17.07 -3.26 -13.28
C GLU A 74 18.44 -2.57 -13.21
N GLY A 75 18.41 -1.28 -12.82
CA GLY A 75 19.61 -0.47 -12.73
C GLY A 75 19.97 0.33 -13.98
N ASP A 76 19.26 0.15 -15.09
CA ASP A 76 19.43 1.02 -16.27
C ASP A 76 19.09 2.47 -15.90
N LYS A 77 19.67 3.42 -16.65
CA LYS A 77 19.43 4.83 -16.40
C LYS A 77 17.96 5.17 -16.60
N LEU A 78 17.35 5.81 -15.58
CA LEU A 78 16.01 6.40 -15.72
C LEU A 78 16.08 7.58 -16.70
N PRO A 79 15.11 7.73 -17.62
CA PRO A 79 15.08 8.88 -18.53
C PRO A 79 14.89 10.22 -17.80
N PHE A 80 14.25 10.18 -16.63
CA PHE A 80 14.08 11.30 -15.70
C PHE A 80 13.66 10.74 -14.33
N ASP A 81 13.61 11.58 -13.31
CA ASP A 81 13.13 11.18 -11.98
C ASP A 81 11.59 11.12 -11.99
N VAL A 82 11.06 9.89 -12.09
CA VAL A 82 9.62 9.66 -12.24
C VAL A 82 8.86 10.10 -11.00
N LEU A 83 9.39 9.83 -9.81
CA LEU A 83 8.74 10.27 -8.55
C LEU A 83 8.68 11.80 -8.47
N ASP A 84 9.77 12.48 -8.75
CA ASP A 84 9.82 13.93 -8.70
C ASP A 84 8.78 14.55 -9.66
N TYR A 85 8.68 14.00 -10.86
CA TYR A 85 7.71 14.48 -11.85
C TYR A 85 6.26 14.25 -11.39
N PHE A 86 5.95 13.06 -10.84
CA PHE A 86 4.63 12.79 -10.26
C PHE A 86 4.29 13.77 -9.15
N ILE A 87 5.22 14.06 -8.27
CA ILE A 87 5.01 15.01 -7.16
C ILE A 87 4.68 16.40 -7.69
N LYS A 88 5.50 16.92 -8.59
CA LYS A 88 5.33 18.27 -9.14
C LYS A 88 4.00 18.43 -9.86
N MET A 89 3.64 17.45 -10.69
CA MET A 89 2.38 17.50 -11.43
C MET A 89 1.17 17.27 -10.54
N SER A 90 1.28 16.41 -9.53
CA SER A 90 0.23 16.21 -8.54
C SER A 90 -0.03 17.50 -7.75
N HIS A 91 1.01 18.13 -7.24
CA HIS A 91 0.91 19.39 -6.50
C HIS A 91 0.35 20.52 -7.34
N LYS A 92 0.75 20.60 -8.60
CA LYS A 92 0.19 21.57 -9.56
C LYS A 92 -1.33 21.42 -9.72
N ASN A 93 -1.85 20.22 -9.54
CA ASN A 93 -3.26 19.89 -9.61
C ASN A 93 -3.94 19.80 -8.23
N ASN A 94 -3.30 20.28 -7.17
CA ASN A 94 -3.79 20.23 -5.79
C ASN A 94 -4.08 18.80 -5.31
N ILE A 95 -3.31 17.84 -5.77
CA ILE A 95 -3.38 16.44 -5.34
C ILE A 95 -2.14 16.14 -4.49
N ARG A 96 -2.35 15.51 -3.33
CA ARG A 96 -1.27 15.02 -2.46
C ARG A 96 -0.72 13.71 -3.00
N LEU A 97 0.58 13.47 -2.81
CA LEU A 97 1.24 12.27 -3.26
C LEU A 97 1.89 11.53 -2.11
N HIS A 98 1.52 10.26 -1.95
CA HIS A 98 2.03 9.36 -0.95
C HIS A 98 2.94 8.31 -1.61
N ALA A 99 4.15 8.16 -1.09
CA ALA A 99 5.11 7.18 -1.57
C ALA A 99 4.81 5.81 -0.96
N TRP A 100 4.37 4.87 -1.79
CA TRP A 100 4.04 3.51 -1.38
C TRP A 100 5.24 2.60 -1.57
N ILE A 101 5.63 1.92 -0.50
CA ILE A 101 6.78 1.05 -0.40
C ILE A 101 6.34 -0.34 0.04
N ASN A 102 6.85 -1.39 -0.64
CA ASN A 102 6.81 -2.76 -0.16
C ASN A 102 8.10 -3.03 0.62
N PRO A 103 8.07 -3.02 1.96
CA PRO A 103 9.31 -3.00 2.72
C PRO A 103 10.16 -4.27 2.60
N TYR A 104 9.53 -5.45 2.51
CA TYR A 104 10.25 -6.74 2.58
C TYR A 104 10.37 -7.46 1.24
N ARG A 105 9.66 -7.04 0.20
CA ARG A 105 9.65 -7.78 -1.06
C ARG A 105 10.82 -7.40 -1.97
N ILE A 106 11.56 -8.41 -2.42
CA ILE A 106 12.68 -8.25 -3.35
C ILE A 106 12.26 -8.68 -4.76
N ARG A 107 11.52 -9.79 -4.87
CA ARG A 107 10.98 -10.31 -6.13
C ARG A 107 9.65 -11.00 -5.87
N SER A 108 8.75 -10.94 -6.83
CA SER A 108 7.59 -11.84 -6.86
C SER A 108 7.99 -13.19 -7.47
N ASN A 109 7.14 -14.20 -7.28
CA ASN A 109 7.34 -15.51 -7.90
C ASN A 109 7.24 -15.50 -9.43
N LEU A 110 6.68 -14.43 -9.99
CA LEU A 110 6.55 -14.26 -11.45
C LEU A 110 7.79 -13.63 -12.08
N SER A 111 8.65 -13.01 -11.27
CA SER A 111 9.86 -12.38 -11.76
C SER A 111 10.99 -13.40 -11.95
N LYS A 112 11.59 -13.38 -13.13
CA LYS A 112 12.81 -14.16 -13.44
C LYS A 112 14.05 -13.30 -13.48
N ALA A 113 13.94 -12.02 -13.11
CA ALA A 113 15.07 -11.10 -13.13
C ALA A 113 16.10 -11.49 -12.07
N GLU A 114 17.35 -11.63 -12.52
CA GLU A 114 18.49 -11.90 -11.63
C GLU A 114 18.75 -10.71 -10.73
N ILE A 115 19.08 -10.98 -9.46
CA ILE A 115 19.53 -9.96 -8.51
C ILE A 115 21.03 -9.78 -8.69
N LYS A 116 21.46 -8.55 -9.03
CA LYS A 116 22.85 -8.20 -9.25
C LYS A 116 23.40 -7.32 -8.12
N ASP A 117 24.69 -7.05 -8.17
CA ASP A 117 25.41 -6.29 -7.13
C ASP A 117 24.95 -4.82 -6.98
N ASN A 118 24.22 -4.30 -7.95
CA ASN A 118 23.60 -2.97 -7.86
C ASN A 118 22.36 -2.93 -6.95
N ASN A 119 21.84 -4.11 -6.54
CA ASN A 119 20.73 -4.21 -5.62
C ASN A 119 21.25 -4.54 -4.21
N PRO A 120 20.83 -3.82 -3.15
CA PRO A 120 21.30 -4.07 -1.80
C PRO A 120 21.02 -5.49 -1.29
N ALA A 121 20.03 -6.19 -1.88
CA ALA A 121 19.75 -7.58 -1.54
C ALA A 121 20.84 -8.56 -1.94
N PHE A 122 21.66 -8.22 -2.93
CA PHE A 122 22.66 -9.13 -3.51
C PHE A 122 23.63 -9.69 -2.46
N LYS A 123 24.16 -8.83 -1.59
CA LYS A 123 25.11 -9.24 -0.55
C LYS A 123 24.51 -10.12 0.54
N TYR A 124 23.18 -10.16 0.63
CA TYR A 124 22.47 -10.95 1.64
C TYR A 124 21.89 -12.27 1.10
N LEU A 125 22.04 -12.53 -0.20
CA LEU A 125 21.62 -13.80 -0.79
C LEU A 125 22.39 -14.96 -0.14
N ASN A 126 21.68 -16.08 0.08
CA ASN A 126 22.21 -17.26 0.76
C ASN A 126 22.62 -17.03 2.23
N THR A 127 22.07 -16.01 2.85
CA THR A 127 22.12 -15.74 4.30
C THR A 127 20.73 -15.82 4.90
N ASN A 128 20.64 -15.81 6.25
CA ASN A 128 19.33 -15.75 6.92
C ASN A 128 18.62 -14.39 6.81
N LYS A 129 19.24 -13.40 6.17
CA LYS A 129 18.63 -12.07 5.95
C LYS A 129 17.69 -12.03 4.76
N VAL A 130 17.75 -13.03 3.89
CA VAL A 130 16.93 -13.16 2.68
C VAL A 130 16.45 -14.60 2.55
N GLU A 131 15.17 -14.77 2.21
CA GLU A 131 14.59 -16.08 1.92
C GLU A 131 13.99 -16.10 0.52
N LYS A 132 14.27 -17.17 -0.22
CA LYS A 132 13.59 -17.51 -1.47
C LYS A 132 12.58 -18.63 -1.20
N ASN A 133 11.34 -18.41 -1.55
CA ASN A 133 10.28 -19.40 -1.40
C ASN A 133 9.31 -19.38 -2.60
N ALA A 134 8.22 -20.16 -2.53
CA ALA A 134 7.25 -20.25 -3.62
C ALA A 134 6.56 -18.93 -3.97
N LYS A 135 6.55 -17.95 -3.07
CA LYS A 135 5.92 -16.64 -3.25
C LYS A 135 6.87 -15.59 -3.83
N GLY A 136 8.17 -15.84 -3.79
CA GLY A 136 9.19 -14.90 -4.27
C GLY A 136 10.43 -14.85 -3.41
N ILE A 137 11.09 -13.71 -3.37
CA ILE A 137 12.31 -13.46 -2.59
C ILE A 137 12.04 -12.28 -1.66
N PHE A 138 12.36 -12.46 -0.37
CA PHE A 138 11.98 -11.51 0.68
C PHE A 138 13.10 -11.26 1.67
N TYR A 139 13.13 -10.03 2.20
CA TYR A 139 13.95 -9.68 3.36
C TYR A 139 13.34 -10.23 4.65
N ASN A 140 14.21 -10.60 5.58
CA ASN A 140 13.82 -11.12 6.90
C ASN A 140 13.39 -9.98 7.84
N PRO A 141 12.11 -9.93 8.25
CA PRO A 141 11.62 -8.88 9.15
C PRO A 141 12.27 -8.87 10.55
N ALA A 142 12.86 -9.99 10.96
CA ALA A 142 13.51 -10.11 12.26
C ALA A 142 14.95 -9.55 12.28
N ASP A 143 15.51 -9.24 11.13
CA ASP A 143 16.90 -8.80 11.02
C ASP A 143 17.04 -7.30 11.20
N GLU A 144 17.86 -6.87 12.14
CA GLU A 144 18.07 -5.46 12.46
C GLU A 144 18.74 -4.69 11.30
N GLU A 145 19.69 -5.30 10.61
CA GLU A 145 20.38 -4.68 9.48
C GLU A 145 19.42 -4.45 8.30
N ILE A 146 18.53 -5.40 8.08
CA ILE A 146 17.44 -5.25 7.08
C ILE A 146 16.50 -4.11 7.47
N ARG A 147 16.11 -4.02 8.75
CA ARG A 147 15.27 -2.91 9.20
C ARG A 147 15.95 -1.57 8.98
N LYS A 148 17.24 -1.46 9.28
CA LYS A 148 18.04 -0.25 9.00
C LYS A 148 18.08 0.09 7.51
N LEU A 149 18.21 -0.91 6.64
CA LEU A 149 18.17 -0.71 5.18
C LEU A 149 16.82 -0.11 4.74
N ILE A 150 15.72 -0.66 5.22
CA ILE A 150 14.37 -0.16 4.90
C ILE A 150 14.22 1.28 5.37
N LEU A 151 14.62 1.58 6.60
CA LEU A 151 14.54 2.93 7.17
C LEU A 151 15.46 3.92 6.44
N SER A 152 16.63 3.50 6.00
CA SER A 152 17.53 4.34 5.19
C SER A 152 16.87 4.74 3.87
N GLY A 153 16.12 3.82 3.27
CA GLY A 153 15.36 4.11 2.06
C GLY A 153 14.21 5.09 2.32
N VAL A 154 13.57 5.02 3.47
CA VAL A 154 12.55 5.99 3.88
C VAL A 154 13.18 7.37 4.08
N ASP A 155 14.32 7.44 4.77
CA ASP A 155 15.06 8.70 4.97
C ASP A 155 15.46 9.32 3.64
N GLU A 156 15.94 8.52 2.69
CA GLU A 156 16.32 9.01 1.35
C GLU A 156 15.15 9.71 0.65
N ILE A 157 13.96 9.13 0.70
CA ILE A 157 12.76 9.73 0.12
C ILE A 157 12.39 11.01 0.86
N LEU A 158 12.36 10.96 2.20
CA LEU A 158 12.02 12.13 3.02
C LEU A 158 12.97 13.32 2.80
N ASP A 159 14.26 13.03 2.61
CA ASP A 159 15.28 14.07 2.46
C ASP A 159 15.31 14.69 1.06
N ASN A 160 14.91 13.95 0.03
CA ASN A 160 15.09 14.37 -1.36
C ASN A 160 13.79 14.70 -2.10
N TYR A 161 12.62 14.36 -1.54
CA TYR A 161 11.34 14.53 -2.22
C TYR A 161 10.31 15.21 -1.34
N ASP A 162 9.50 16.07 -1.95
CA ASP A 162 8.41 16.80 -1.29
C ASP A 162 7.11 15.95 -1.29
N ILE A 163 7.18 14.78 -0.69
CA ILE A 163 6.04 13.87 -0.55
C ILE A 163 5.08 14.33 0.55
N ASP A 164 3.81 13.92 0.44
CA ASP A 164 2.77 14.18 1.44
C ASP A 164 2.58 13.01 2.41
N GLY A 165 3.12 11.84 2.07
CA GLY A 165 3.03 10.65 2.91
C GLY A 165 3.97 9.54 2.52
N ILE A 166 4.18 8.64 3.48
CA ILE A 166 4.77 7.31 3.30
C ILE A 166 3.67 6.29 3.57
N HIS A 167 3.60 5.25 2.76
CA HIS A 167 2.57 4.22 2.85
C HIS A 167 3.16 2.82 2.70
N TYR A 168 2.81 1.89 3.62
CA TYR A 168 3.07 0.47 3.47
C TYR A 168 1.76 -0.28 3.23
N ASP A 169 1.81 -1.33 2.41
CA ASP A 169 0.64 -2.17 2.10
C ASP A 169 0.43 -3.32 3.11
N ASP A 170 0.05 -4.50 2.65
CA ASP A 170 -0.27 -5.67 3.47
C ASP A 170 0.83 -6.73 3.50
N TYR A 171 1.96 -6.53 2.81
CA TYR A 171 3.05 -7.51 2.71
C TYR A 171 4.04 -7.35 3.87
N PHE A 172 3.70 -7.90 5.05
CA PHE A 172 4.54 -7.84 6.24
C PHE A 172 5.37 -9.10 6.42
N TYR A 173 4.87 -10.14 7.11
CA TYR A 173 5.66 -11.36 7.27
C TYR A 173 5.53 -12.25 6.04
N PRO A 174 6.64 -12.53 5.34
CA PRO A 174 6.57 -13.20 4.03
C PRO A 174 6.49 -14.73 4.11
N SER A 175 6.85 -15.35 5.25
CA SER A 175 6.81 -16.79 5.43
C SER A 175 6.86 -17.19 6.91
N ASP A 176 6.57 -18.47 7.17
CA ASP A 176 6.63 -19.05 8.51
C ASP A 176 8.02 -19.55 8.92
N THR A 177 9.01 -19.46 8.03
CA THR A 177 10.34 -20.03 8.23
C THR A 177 11.47 -19.01 8.24
N ILE A 178 11.22 -17.81 7.72
CA ILE A 178 12.28 -16.82 7.43
C ILE A 178 13.07 -16.38 8.68
N ASP A 179 12.45 -16.40 9.85
CA ASP A 179 12.96 -15.83 11.09
C ASP A 179 13.25 -16.87 12.20
N LEU A 180 13.15 -18.17 11.91
CA LEU A 180 13.26 -19.20 12.94
C LEU A 180 14.61 -19.18 13.65
N GLU A 181 15.70 -18.95 12.94
CA GLU A 181 17.02 -18.82 13.52
C GLU A 181 17.10 -17.60 14.47
N ASN A 182 16.53 -16.47 14.04
CA ASN A 182 16.47 -15.26 14.86
C ASN A 182 15.63 -15.47 16.13
N TYR A 183 14.50 -16.17 16.01
CA TYR A 183 13.65 -16.48 17.14
C TYR A 183 14.36 -17.38 18.15
N ASN A 184 15.02 -18.43 17.69
CA ASN A 184 15.77 -19.34 18.56
C ASN A 184 16.87 -18.60 19.33
N GLU A 185 17.55 -17.66 18.71
CA GLU A 185 18.55 -16.81 19.37
C GLU A 185 17.93 -15.88 20.42
N ALA A 186 16.83 -15.20 20.07
CA ALA A 186 16.12 -14.31 21.00
C ALA A 186 15.55 -15.05 22.21
N LYS A 187 15.10 -16.29 22.03
CA LYS A 187 14.54 -17.13 23.08
C LYS A 187 15.54 -17.53 24.16
N LYS A 188 16.84 -17.52 23.86
CA LYS A 188 17.90 -17.77 24.85
C LYS A 188 17.87 -16.74 25.99
N ASP A 189 17.56 -15.47 25.68
CA ASP A 189 17.48 -14.38 26.65
C ASP A 189 16.10 -14.26 27.30
N ASN A 190 15.06 -14.79 26.68
CA ASN A 190 13.68 -14.75 27.17
C ASN A 190 12.96 -16.06 26.80
N GLN A 191 13.01 -17.04 27.71
CA GLN A 191 12.44 -18.37 27.49
C GLN A 191 10.92 -18.38 27.33
N ASP A 192 10.22 -17.37 27.83
CA ASP A 192 8.77 -17.25 27.75
C ASP A 192 8.30 -16.57 26.44
N LEU A 193 9.22 -16.06 25.64
CA LEU A 193 8.92 -15.42 24.37
C LEU A 193 8.27 -16.39 23.38
N THR A 194 7.06 -16.12 22.95
CA THR A 194 6.41 -16.91 21.91
C THR A 194 6.85 -16.44 20.52
N LEU A 195 6.76 -17.33 19.54
CA LEU A 195 7.05 -16.99 18.14
C LEU A 195 6.13 -15.87 17.63
N GLN A 196 4.84 -15.91 17.99
CA GLN A 196 3.90 -14.87 17.61
C GLN A 196 4.28 -13.50 18.18
N GLN A 197 4.61 -13.42 19.47
CA GLN A 197 5.06 -12.16 20.10
C GLN A 197 6.32 -11.62 19.45
N PHE A 198 7.29 -12.50 19.17
CA PHE A 198 8.54 -12.13 18.49
C PHE A 198 8.26 -11.49 17.12
N ARG A 199 7.41 -12.11 16.32
CA ARG A 199 7.07 -11.60 14.98
C ARG A 199 6.31 -10.29 15.02
N LEU A 200 5.34 -10.17 15.90
CA LEU A 200 4.60 -8.92 16.10
C LEU A 200 5.52 -7.77 16.53
N GLU A 201 6.46 -8.03 17.43
CA GLU A 201 7.45 -7.04 17.85
C GLU A 201 8.35 -6.57 16.71
N ASN A 202 8.77 -7.48 15.82
CA ASN A 202 9.62 -7.14 14.68
C ASN A 202 8.94 -6.18 13.71
N THR A 203 7.69 -6.45 13.35
CA THR A 203 6.92 -5.54 12.48
C THR A 203 6.55 -4.25 13.20
N THR A 204 6.21 -4.31 14.48
CA THR A 204 5.91 -3.12 15.29
C THR A 204 7.11 -2.18 15.36
N LYS A 205 8.34 -2.70 15.49
CA LYS A 205 9.55 -1.87 15.44
C LYS A 205 9.68 -1.11 14.13
N LEU A 206 9.46 -1.77 13.00
CA LEU A 206 9.52 -1.11 11.69
C LEU A 206 8.46 0.01 11.61
N ILE A 207 7.23 -0.27 11.98
CA ILE A 207 6.12 0.69 11.94
C ILE A 207 6.44 1.90 12.82
N LYS A 208 6.82 1.66 14.07
CA LYS A 208 7.15 2.73 15.03
C LYS A 208 8.32 3.60 14.55
N GLU A 209 9.40 2.97 14.13
CA GLU A 209 10.60 3.70 13.69
C GLU A 209 10.32 4.47 12.39
N THR A 210 9.50 3.94 11.49
CA THR A 210 9.07 4.66 10.28
C THR A 210 8.25 5.90 10.66
N TYR A 211 7.27 5.74 11.54
CA TYR A 211 6.46 6.87 12.04
C TYR A 211 7.34 7.96 12.64
N GLU A 212 8.28 7.59 13.49
CA GLU A 212 9.19 8.54 14.15
C GLU A 212 10.04 9.30 13.13
N ARG A 213 10.58 8.62 12.10
CA ARG A 213 11.35 9.23 11.01
C ARG A 213 10.53 10.25 10.23
N VAL A 214 9.31 9.86 9.87
CA VAL A 214 8.38 10.73 9.13
C VAL A 214 8.06 11.98 9.93
N LYS A 215 7.69 11.83 11.21
CA LYS A 215 7.30 12.97 12.07
C LYS A 215 8.47 13.87 12.41
N LYS A 216 9.66 13.31 12.56
CA LYS A 216 10.89 14.11 12.80
C LYS A 216 11.20 15.00 11.59
N LYS A 217 10.96 14.49 10.37
CA LYS A 217 11.18 15.28 9.15
C LYS A 217 10.16 16.41 9.02
N ASN A 218 8.87 16.07 9.13
CA ASN A 218 7.78 17.05 9.08
C ASN A 218 6.52 16.41 9.67
N LYS A 219 5.96 17.00 10.71
CA LYS A 219 4.74 16.50 11.36
C LYS A 219 3.52 16.45 10.45
N ASN A 220 3.53 17.17 9.33
CA ASN A 220 2.42 17.21 8.36
C ASN A 220 2.50 16.09 7.31
N ILE A 221 3.63 15.40 7.19
CA ILE A 221 3.74 14.22 6.34
C ILE A 221 3.03 13.07 7.06
N LEU A 222 2.14 12.38 6.35
CA LEU A 222 1.38 11.27 6.91
C LEU A 222 2.13 9.95 6.77
N PHE A 223 1.96 9.07 7.74
CA PHE A 223 2.34 7.67 7.61
C PHE A 223 1.14 6.79 7.91
N GLY A 224 0.84 5.87 7.01
CA GLY A 224 -0.23 4.91 7.18
C GLY A 224 0.05 3.59 6.49
N ILE A 225 -0.82 2.63 6.77
CA ILE A 225 -0.73 1.27 6.23
C ILE A 225 -2.08 0.82 5.68
N SER A 226 -2.04 -0.09 4.68
CA SER A 226 -3.23 -0.74 4.13
C SER A 226 -3.20 -2.24 4.38
N PRO A 227 -3.45 -2.68 5.63
CA PRO A 227 -3.45 -4.09 6.00
C PRO A 227 -4.65 -4.84 5.41
N GLU A 228 -4.64 -6.17 5.49
CA GLU A 228 -5.80 -6.97 5.12
C GLU A 228 -7.07 -6.53 5.87
N GLY A 229 -8.21 -6.66 5.23
CA GLY A 229 -9.50 -6.38 5.86
C GLY A 229 -9.87 -7.34 6.99
N ASN A 230 -9.33 -8.57 6.96
CA ASN A 230 -9.50 -9.55 8.03
C ASN A 230 -8.47 -9.27 9.15
N ILE A 231 -8.94 -8.69 10.24
CA ILE A 231 -8.06 -8.29 11.35
C ILE A 231 -7.38 -9.46 12.06
N THR A 232 -8.03 -10.61 12.09
CA THR A 232 -7.43 -11.83 12.66
C THR A 232 -6.25 -12.31 11.83
N ASN A 233 -6.35 -12.29 10.50
CA ASN A 233 -5.26 -12.65 9.61
C ASN A 233 -4.07 -11.70 9.75
N ASN A 234 -4.31 -10.42 9.98
CA ASN A 234 -3.23 -9.47 10.24
C ASN A 234 -2.39 -9.90 11.44
N TYR A 235 -3.04 -10.30 12.51
CA TYR A 235 -2.37 -10.70 13.76
C TYR A 235 -1.72 -12.08 13.67
N GLU A 236 -2.43 -13.06 13.13
CA GLU A 236 -2.04 -14.47 13.18
C GLU A 236 -1.21 -14.94 11.97
N VAL A 237 -1.33 -14.28 10.82
CA VAL A 237 -0.68 -14.70 9.57
C VAL A 237 0.36 -13.68 9.10
N ASN A 238 0.01 -12.41 9.10
CA ASN A 238 0.91 -11.34 8.62
C ASN A 238 1.75 -10.75 9.76
N TYR A 239 1.41 -11.09 11.00
CA TYR A 239 2.08 -10.63 12.21
C TYR A 239 2.23 -9.11 12.26
N ILE A 240 1.11 -8.42 12.02
CA ILE A 240 0.99 -6.97 12.15
C ILE A 240 -0.10 -6.65 13.19
N ASP A 241 0.26 -5.88 14.20
CA ASP A 241 -0.61 -5.61 15.37
C ASP A 241 -1.49 -4.38 15.12
N THR A 242 -2.45 -4.51 14.22
CA THR A 242 -3.31 -3.40 13.81
C THR A 242 -4.20 -2.87 14.93
N LYS A 243 -4.61 -3.72 15.88
CA LYS A 243 -5.38 -3.27 17.05
C LYS A 243 -4.57 -2.33 17.93
N LYS A 244 -3.29 -2.62 18.12
CA LYS A 244 -2.37 -1.75 18.85
C LYS A 244 -2.26 -0.39 18.15
N PHE A 245 -2.06 -0.38 16.84
CA PHE A 245 -1.92 0.85 16.07
C PHE A 245 -3.20 1.67 16.01
N ALA A 246 -4.35 1.01 16.12
CA ALA A 246 -5.67 1.66 16.17
C ALA A 246 -5.95 2.34 17.52
N SER A 247 -5.37 1.85 18.61
CA SER A 247 -5.68 2.29 19.97
C SER A 247 -4.59 3.11 20.65
N GLU A 248 -3.38 3.11 20.09
CA GLU A 248 -2.23 3.81 20.68
C GLU A 248 -1.64 4.82 19.68
N GLU A 249 -1.18 5.94 20.19
CA GLU A 249 -0.48 6.96 19.38
C GLU A 249 0.96 6.54 19.07
N GLY A 250 1.52 7.09 18.00
CA GLY A 250 2.94 6.95 17.69
C GLY A 250 3.28 5.83 16.69
N TYR A 251 2.29 5.23 16.04
CA TYR A 251 2.49 4.16 15.06
C TYR A 251 2.06 4.56 13.66
N VAL A 252 0.84 5.05 13.49
CA VAL A 252 0.28 5.46 12.19
C VAL A 252 -0.61 6.68 12.35
N ASP A 253 -0.79 7.43 11.26
CA ASP A 253 -1.77 8.52 11.18
C ASP A 253 -3.14 8.02 10.70
N TYR A 254 -3.16 6.95 9.94
CA TYR A 254 -4.39 6.30 9.46
C TYR A 254 -4.20 4.81 9.29
N LEU A 255 -5.31 4.09 9.36
CA LEU A 255 -5.44 2.70 8.93
C LEU A 255 -6.33 2.67 7.69
N MET A 256 -5.85 2.01 6.64
CA MET A 256 -6.53 1.88 5.36
C MET A 256 -6.80 0.39 5.07
N PRO A 257 -7.63 -0.27 5.89
CA PRO A 257 -7.85 -1.70 5.73
C PRO A 257 -8.45 -2.03 4.37
N GLN A 258 -7.98 -3.08 3.74
CA GLN A 258 -8.47 -3.58 2.47
C GLN A 258 -9.78 -4.32 2.68
N ILE A 259 -10.87 -3.57 2.76
CA ILE A 259 -12.22 -4.13 2.95
C ILE A 259 -12.81 -4.46 1.58
N TYR A 260 -12.18 -5.45 0.93
CA TYR A 260 -12.50 -5.87 -0.43
C TYR A 260 -13.63 -6.90 -0.44
N PHE A 261 -14.71 -6.57 0.28
CA PHE A 261 -15.87 -7.44 0.48
C PHE A 261 -17.15 -6.71 0.10
N GLY A 262 -18.07 -7.41 -0.56
CA GLY A 262 -19.40 -6.89 -0.80
C GLY A 262 -20.28 -6.96 0.45
N PHE A 263 -21.48 -6.41 0.35
CA PHE A 263 -22.46 -6.42 1.45
C PHE A 263 -23.00 -7.82 1.74
N PHE A 264 -23.14 -8.66 0.70
CA PHE A 264 -23.66 -10.02 0.81
C PHE A 264 -22.58 -11.09 0.92
N ASN A 265 -21.32 -10.70 1.09
CA ASN A 265 -20.25 -11.64 1.39
C ASN A 265 -20.56 -12.33 2.72
N SER A 266 -20.79 -13.64 2.70
CA SER A 266 -21.20 -14.41 3.89
C SER A 266 -20.07 -14.64 4.89
N VAL A 267 -18.80 -14.49 4.44
CA VAL A 267 -17.62 -14.71 5.30
C VAL A 267 -17.26 -13.44 6.04
N LYS A 268 -17.17 -12.32 5.31
CA LYS A 268 -16.79 -11.00 5.84
C LYS A 268 -17.64 -9.93 5.16
N PRO A 269 -18.89 -9.71 5.59
CA PRO A 269 -19.73 -8.68 4.99
C PRO A 269 -19.16 -7.28 5.24
N PHE A 270 -19.25 -6.41 4.24
CA PHE A 270 -18.66 -5.07 4.30
C PHE A 270 -19.12 -4.26 5.52
N TYR A 271 -20.44 -4.21 5.73
CA TYR A 271 -21.01 -3.38 6.80
C TYR A 271 -20.43 -3.72 8.18
N GLN A 272 -20.43 -4.98 8.55
CA GLN A 272 -19.91 -5.44 9.84
C GLN A 272 -18.39 -5.23 9.92
N THR A 273 -17.67 -5.44 8.82
CA THR A 273 -16.21 -5.34 8.79
C THR A 273 -15.75 -3.89 8.96
N VAL A 274 -16.35 -2.94 8.26
CA VAL A 274 -15.95 -1.53 8.38
C VAL A 274 -16.29 -0.97 9.76
N LYS A 275 -17.41 -1.40 10.35
CA LYS A 275 -17.77 -1.03 11.73
C LYS A 275 -16.81 -1.63 12.75
N GLU A 276 -16.38 -2.87 12.55
CA GLU A 276 -15.38 -3.52 13.39
C GLU A 276 -14.07 -2.71 13.40
N TRP A 277 -13.55 -2.36 12.23
CA TRP A 277 -12.34 -1.52 12.13
C TRP A 277 -12.51 -0.18 12.85
N ASN A 278 -13.64 0.48 12.65
CA ASN A 278 -13.92 1.74 13.33
C ASN A 278 -13.92 1.58 14.86
N SER A 279 -14.43 0.46 15.37
CA SER A 279 -14.52 0.21 16.81
C SER A 279 -13.15 0.04 17.49
N TYR A 280 -12.14 -0.40 16.76
CA TYR A 280 -10.78 -0.55 17.31
C TYR A 280 -10.02 0.77 17.40
N ILE A 281 -10.41 1.78 16.64
CA ILE A 281 -9.78 3.11 16.66
C ILE A 281 -10.34 3.89 17.84
N THR A 282 -9.53 4.05 18.89
CA THR A 282 -9.92 4.68 20.15
C THR A 282 -9.13 5.95 20.47
N THR A 283 -8.19 6.32 19.61
CA THR A 283 -7.45 7.60 19.69
C THR A 283 -7.88 8.52 18.54
N ASP A 284 -7.97 9.81 18.79
CA ASP A 284 -8.28 10.83 17.77
C ASP A 284 -7.11 11.09 16.81
N LYS A 285 -5.94 10.52 17.09
CA LYS A 285 -4.75 10.64 16.24
C LYS A 285 -4.73 9.70 15.05
N VAL A 286 -5.58 8.68 15.05
CA VAL A 286 -5.66 7.68 13.98
C VAL A 286 -7.00 7.78 13.27
N LYS A 287 -6.98 7.83 11.94
CA LYS A 287 -8.19 7.91 11.11
C LYS A 287 -8.43 6.61 10.35
N LEU A 288 -9.69 6.37 10.03
CA LEU A 288 -10.12 5.23 9.21
C LEU A 288 -10.34 5.68 7.76
N ILE A 289 -9.68 4.99 6.86
CA ILE A 289 -9.80 5.20 5.41
C ILE A 289 -9.98 3.83 4.77
N PRO A 290 -11.21 3.30 4.66
CA PRO A 290 -11.41 1.98 4.05
C PRO A 290 -10.94 1.99 2.60
N ALA A 291 -10.16 0.97 2.21
CA ALA A 291 -9.80 0.70 0.83
C ALA A 291 -10.84 -0.22 0.22
N LEU A 292 -11.25 0.09 -1.00
CA LEU A 292 -12.38 -0.53 -1.69
C LEU A 292 -11.92 -1.21 -2.98
N ALA A 293 -12.51 -2.36 -3.30
CA ALA A 293 -12.12 -3.22 -4.40
C ALA A 293 -12.86 -2.90 -5.70
N PHE A 294 -12.55 -1.79 -6.34
CA PHE A 294 -13.19 -1.46 -7.62
C PHE A 294 -12.92 -2.51 -8.69
N TYR A 295 -11.77 -3.20 -8.61
CA TYR A 295 -11.41 -4.26 -9.56
C TYR A 295 -12.35 -5.46 -9.55
N LYS A 296 -13.16 -5.64 -8.50
CA LYS A 296 -14.17 -6.72 -8.43
C LYS A 296 -15.43 -6.43 -9.23
N VAL A 297 -15.67 -5.18 -9.61
CA VAL A 297 -16.86 -4.79 -10.38
C VAL A 297 -16.96 -5.63 -11.66
N GLY A 298 -18.09 -6.28 -11.84
CA GLY A 298 -18.36 -7.16 -12.98
C GLY A 298 -17.78 -8.57 -12.86
N CYS A 299 -17.13 -8.90 -11.75
CA CYS A 299 -16.50 -10.21 -11.54
C CYS A 299 -17.25 -11.02 -10.48
N GLU A 300 -17.24 -12.34 -10.63
CA GLU A 300 -17.69 -13.24 -9.57
C GLU A 300 -16.69 -13.22 -8.42
N ASP A 301 -17.19 -13.20 -7.20
CA ASP A 301 -16.39 -13.32 -5.97
C ASP A 301 -16.56 -14.73 -5.41
N LEU A 302 -15.68 -15.64 -5.83
CA LEU A 302 -15.80 -17.07 -5.56
C LEU A 302 -15.73 -17.42 -4.07
N TYR A 303 -15.13 -16.57 -3.26
CA TYR A 303 -14.98 -16.81 -1.81
C TYR A 303 -16.09 -16.17 -0.98
N ALA A 304 -17.02 -15.46 -1.61
CA ALA A 304 -18.08 -14.72 -0.93
C ALA A 304 -19.32 -15.57 -0.58
N LYS A 305 -19.37 -16.84 -0.97
CA LYS A 305 -20.54 -17.74 -0.80
C LYS A 305 -21.81 -17.07 -1.37
N ASP A 306 -22.77 -16.69 -0.52
CA ASP A 306 -24.03 -16.10 -0.95
C ASP A 306 -23.84 -14.79 -1.73
N GLY A 307 -22.71 -14.11 -1.54
CA GLY A 307 -22.35 -12.89 -2.25
C GLY A 307 -21.57 -13.10 -3.55
N GLN A 308 -21.49 -14.34 -4.06
CA GLN A 308 -20.67 -14.68 -5.24
C GLN A 308 -20.97 -13.80 -6.45
N TYR A 309 -22.23 -13.46 -6.72
CA TYR A 309 -22.67 -12.71 -7.90
C TYR A 309 -22.99 -11.25 -7.62
N GLU A 310 -22.79 -10.76 -6.42
CA GLU A 310 -23.13 -9.38 -6.03
C GLU A 310 -22.49 -8.35 -6.95
N TRP A 311 -21.19 -8.50 -7.23
CA TRP A 311 -20.43 -7.58 -8.08
C TRP A 311 -20.80 -7.67 -9.56
N VAL A 312 -21.42 -8.76 -9.98
CA VAL A 312 -21.92 -8.96 -11.34
C VAL A 312 -23.30 -8.33 -11.50
N GLU A 313 -24.16 -8.45 -10.49
CA GLU A 313 -25.57 -8.05 -10.53
C GLU A 313 -25.81 -6.59 -10.15
N SER A 314 -24.89 -5.97 -9.40
CA SER A 314 -25.02 -4.60 -8.91
C SER A 314 -24.11 -3.63 -9.67
N ASN A 315 -24.48 -2.35 -9.66
CA ASN A 315 -23.69 -1.29 -10.30
C ASN A 315 -23.44 -0.08 -9.38
N ASN A 316 -23.69 -0.21 -8.07
CA ASN A 316 -23.53 0.88 -7.11
C ASN A 316 -22.92 0.42 -5.77
N ILE A 317 -22.17 -0.68 -5.76
CA ILE A 317 -21.60 -1.23 -4.54
C ILE A 317 -20.60 -0.25 -3.91
N ILE A 318 -19.68 0.29 -4.71
CA ILE A 318 -18.65 1.21 -4.22
C ILE A 318 -19.26 2.48 -3.64
N ALA A 319 -20.24 3.08 -4.32
CA ALA A 319 -20.95 4.26 -3.81
C ALA A 319 -21.61 3.96 -2.46
N ARG A 320 -22.31 2.81 -2.34
CA ARG A 320 -22.96 2.39 -1.09
C ARG A 320 -21.93 2.10 0.01
N GLU A 321 -20.76 1.56 -0.32
CA GLU A 321 -19.70 1.33 0.65
C GLU A 321 -19.16 2.65 1.22
N VAL A 322 -18.98 3.65 0.40
CA VAL A 322 -18.60 5.00 0.85
C VAL A 322 -19.68 5.61 1.74
N LEU A 323 -20.95 5.56 1.29
CA LEU A 323 -22.08 6.09 2.06
C LEU A 323 -22.23 5.40 3.42
N THR A 324 -22.00 4.09 3.47
CA THR A 324 -22.03 3.31 4.72
C THR A 324 -20.89 3.71 5.67
N SER A 325 -19.74 4.08 5.12
CA SER A 325 -18.55 4.42 5.91
C SER A 325 -18.57 5.86 6.45
N ARG A 326 -19.18 6.80 5.72
CA ARG A 326 -19.18 8.23 6.08
C ARG A 326 -19.70 8.55 7.48
N PRO A 327 -20.74 7.88 8.03
CA PRO A 327 -21.22 8.17 9.40
C PRO A 327 -20.30 7.69 10.52
N LEU A 328 -19.29 6.86 10.23
CA LEU A 328 -18.43 6.30 11.26
C LEU A 328 -17.55 7.37 11.91
N SER A 329 -17.39 7.31 13.22
CA SER A 329 -16.75 8.37 14.01
C SER A 329 -15.31 8.68 13.62
N ASN A 330 -14.57 7.67 13.14
CA ASN A 330 -13.15 7.83 12.78
C ASN A 330 -12.91 7.98 11.29
N TYR A 331 -13.99 7.96 10.49
CA TYR A 331 -13.90 8.06 9.03
C TYR A 331 -13.30 9.40 8.59
N GLN A 332 -12.32 9.37 7.70
CA GLN A 332 -11.74 10.57 7.10
C GLN A 332 -11.79 10.55 5.57
N GLY A 333 -12.02 9.40 4.98
CA GLY A 333 -12.03 9.26 3.53
C GLY A 333 -12.07 7.79 3.11
N PHE A 334 -11.83 7.56 1.84
CA PHE A 334 -11.77 6.22 1.26
C PHE A 334 -10.62 6.11 0.26
N ALA A 335 -10.27 4.89 -0.09
CA ALA A 335 -9.27 4.61 -1.13
C ALA A 335 -9.82 3.63 -2.15
N ILE A 336 -9.50 3.85 -3.41
CA ILE A 336 -9.90 2.96 -4.51
C ILE A 336 -8.69 2.16 -4.97
N PHE A 337 -8.76 0.87 -4.89
CA PHE A 337 -7.80 -0.04 -5.49
C PHE A 337 -8.36 -0.56 -6.81
N ARG A 338 -7.90 -0.19 -7.97
CA ARG A 338 -6.71 0.65 -8.31
C ARG A 338 -7.01 1.48 -9.57
N TYR A 339 -6.13 2.36 -9.98
CA TYR A 339 -6.30 3.30 -11.10
C TYR A 339 -6.89 2.66 -12.36
N ASP A 340 -6.32 1.57 -12.83
CA ASP A 340 -6.70 0.96 -14.11
C ASP A 340 -8.13 0.39 -14.11
N SER A 341 -8.66 0.04 -12.96
CA SER A 341 -10.02 -0.49 -12.84
C SER A 341 -11.12 0.57 -12.93
N ILE A 342 -10.79 1.83 -12.63
CA ILE A 342 -11.77 2.93 -12.60
C ILE A 342 -11.49 4.05 -13.60
N LEU A 343 -10.22 4.31 -13.93
CA LEU A 343 -9.83 5.46 -14.75
C LEU A 343 -9.25 5.08 -16.13
N SER A 344 -9.18 3.81 -16.48
CA SER A 344 -8.74 3.39 -17.82
C SER A 344 -9.78 3.74 -18.89
N ASP A 345 -9.34 3.83 -20.14
CA ASP A 345 -10.20 4.12 -21.28
C ASP A 345 -11.09 2.92 -21.70
N ASN A 346 -10.80 1.72 -21.16
CA ASN A 346 -11.44 0.46 -21.57
C ASN A 346 -12.36 -0.12 -20.50
N LEU A 347 -13.16 0.71 -19.83
CA LEU A 347 -14.10 0.25 -18.82
C LEU A 347 -15.25 -0.53 -19.48
N THR A 348 -15.68 -1.61 -18.84
CA THR A 348 -16.96 -2.27 -19.17
C THR A 348 -18.12 -1.32 -18.87
N ASP A 349 -19.29 -1.57 -19.45
CA ASP A 349 -20.50 -0.78 -19.13
C ASP A 349 -20.80 -0.79 -17.65
N GLN A 350 -20.61 -1.93 -16.99
CA GLN A 350 -20.86 -2.04 -15.55
C GLN A 350 -19.86 -1.22 -14.72
N ALA A 351 -18.57 -1.28 -15.06
CA ALA A 351 -17.55 -0.47 -14.40
C ALA A 351 -17.79 1.02 -14.61
N PHE A 352 -18.22 1.41 -15.80
CA PHE A 352 -18.59 2.79 -16.11
C PHE A 352 -19.76 3.27 -15.23
N LYS A 353 -20.82 2.45 -15.08
CA LYS A 353 -21.96 2.79 -14.20
C LYS A 353 -21.55 2.88 -12.73
N GLU A 354 -20.74 1.97 -12.27
CA GLU A 354 -20.19 1.97 -10.90
C GLU A 354 -19.39 3.26 -10.64
N LYS A 355 -18.56 3.65 -11.61
CA LYS A 355 -17.76 4.89 -11.58
C LYS A 355 -18.68 6.13 -11.54
N GLU A 356 -19.69 6.20 -12.39
CA GLU A 356 -20.63 7.32 -12.43
C GLU A 356 -21.44 7.43 -11.12
N ASN A 357 -21.89 6.32 -10.57
CA ASN A 357 -22.60 6.28 -9.30
C ASN A 357 -21.72 6.76 -8.14
N LEU A 358 -20.44 6.38 -8.13
CA LEU A 358 -19.49 6.89 -7.15
C LEU A 358 -19.29 8.40 -7.32
N LYS A 359 -19.07 8.85 -8.56
CA LYS A 359 -18.86 10.28 -8.85
C LYS A 359 -20.03 11.15 -8.38
N ASN A 360 -21.26 10.65 -8.53
CA ASN A 360 -22.44 11.38 -8.12
C ASN A 360 -22.48 11.69 -6.62
N ILE A 361 -22.01 10.77 -5.77
CA ILE A 361 -21.97 11.00 -4.31
C ILE A 361 -20.82 11.87 -3.86
N LEU A 362 -19.83 12.13 -4.73
CA LEU A 362 -18.70 13.00 -4.41
C LEU A 362 -19.05 14.49 -4.51
N LYS A 363 -20.19 14.82 -5.11
CA LYS A 363 -20.69 16.19 -5.25
C LYS A 363 -21.40 16.68 -3.99
N GLU A 364 -21.72 15.79 -3.06
CA GLU A 364 -22.37 16.08 -1.79
C GLU A 364 -21.32 16.39 -0.71
#